data_805ae34fce09400f7636fb4465373d37
#
_entry.id   805ae34fce09400f7636fb4465373d37
#
_cell.length_a   1.000
_cell.length_b   1.000
_cell.length_c   1.000
_cell.angle_alpha   90.00
_cell.angle_beta   90.00
_cell.angle_gamma   90.00
#
_symmetry.space_group_name_H-M   'P 1'
#
loop_
_entity.id
_entity.type
_entity.pdbx_description
1 polymer ?
#
loop_
_entity_poly.entity_id
_entity_poly.type
_entity_poly.pdbx_seq_one_letter_code
_entity_poly.pdbx_strand_id
1 'polypeptide(L)'
;MLEFTESRELRLNPEITGQISESQLLIQEIQAAAKVGLSALMALWQGSIRPQRHQPEVYQTLGDVFLLAGEPLIGYDVLAEGRKYWPQNLRIRQLLALALARSGATISANLLLQELVKEQPRNEETLGLLARTHKDLWIQATATASQRLHLRLAAQYYQQAYQINQSIWTGINAATMALLQGKPSMLKPLPSRYAASVWCS
;
A
#
# COMPACT_ATOMS: atom_id res chain seq x y z
N MET A 1 -29.21 54.86 38.68
CA MET A 1 -29.64 53.48 38.82
C MET A 1 -29.42 52.83 37.46
N LEU A 2 -28.23 52.26 37.27
CA LEU A 2 -27.81 51.63 36.02
C LEU A 2 -27.64 50.11 36.29
N GLU A 3 -28.55 49.36 35.74
CA GLU A 3 -28.53 47.89 35.81
C GLU A 3 -27.41 47.36 34.91
N PHE A 4 -26.52 46.59 35.49
CA PHE A 4 -25.51 45.80 34.80
C PHE A 4 -26.18 44.59 34.18
N THR A 5 -26.26 44.54 32.87
CA THR A 5 -26.72 43.39 32.10
C THR A 5 -25.64 42.30 32.09
N GLU A 6 -26.10 41.12 32.42
CA GLU A 6 -25.41 39.84 32.52
C GLU A 6 -24.44 39.55 31.37
N SER A 7 -23.25 39.16 31.76
CA SER A 7 -22.25 38.52 30.90
C SER A 7 -22.80 37.20 30.38
N ARG A 8 -23.06 37.16 29.10
CA ARG A 8 -23.43 35.94 28.36
C ARG A 8 -22.21 35.05 28.29
N GLU A 9 -22.06 34.12 29.23
CA GLU A 9 -21.10 33.03 29.13
C GLU A 9 -21.40 32.26 27.86
N LEU A 10 -20.47 32.35 26.89
CA LEU A 10 -20.39 31.48 25.75
C LEU A 10 -20.16 30.06 26.29
N ARG A 11 -21.21 29.29 26.46
CA ARG A 11 -21.13 27.85 26.64
C ARG A 11 -20.56 27.29 25.35
N LEU A 12 -19.25 27.03 25.36
CA LEU A 12 -18.58 26.22 24.33
C LEU A 12 -19.26 24.85 24.35
N ASN A 13 -19.83 24.50 23.21
CA ASN A 13 -20.50 23.24 22.99
C ASN A 13 -19.46 22.08 23.20
N PRO A 14 -19.63 21.16 24.17
CA PRO A 14 -18.64 20.15 24.50
C PRO A 14 -18.51 19.06 23.41
N GLU A 15 -19.24 19.15 22.30
CA GLU A 15 -19.23 18.16 21.21
C GLU A 15 -18.14 18.37 20.14
N ILE A 16 -17.27 19.38 20.26
CA ILE A 16 -16.24 19.67 19.25
C ILE A 16 -14.81 19.30 19.72
N THR A 17 -14.65 18.74 20.88
CA THR A 17 -13.43 18.01 21.22
C THR A 17 -13.55 16.60 20.62
N GLY A 18 -13.19 16.46 19.34
CA GLY A 18 -13.08 15.16 18.70
C GLY A 18 -12.17 14.26 19.54
N GLN A 19 -12.76 13.35 20.31
CA GLN A 19 -12.00 12.33 21.05
C GLN A 19 -11.22 11.53 20.01
N ILE A 20 -9.90 11.66 20.05
CA ILE A 20 -9.00 10.85 19.23
C ILE A 20 -9.28 9.38 19.61
N SER A 21 -9.65 8.54 18.64
CA SER A 21 -9.93 7.13 18.91
C SER A 21 -8.65 6.42 19.36
N GLU A 22 -8.78 5.35 20.14
CA GLU A 22 -7.65 4.52 20.56
C GLU A 22 -6.79 4.08 19.36
N SER A 23 -7.43 3.71 18.26
CA SER A 23 -6.72 3.35 17.01
C SER A 23 -5.93 4.52 16.44
N GLN A 24 -6.44 5.74 16.51
CA GLN A 24 -5.72 6.93 16.04
C GLN A 24 -4.50 7.24 16.93
N LEU A 25 -4.62 7.06 18.25
CA LEU A 25 -3.49 7.20 19.17
C LEU A 25 -2.40 6.18 18.84
N LEU A 26 -2.78 4.90 18.68
CA LEU A 26 -1.81 3.85 18.29
C LEU A 26 -1.15 4.13 16.94
N ILE A 27 -1.88 4.65 15.95
CA ILE A 27 -1.30 5.04 14.67
C ILE A 27 -0.28 6.17 14.84
N GLN A 28 -0.55 7.15 15.69
CA GLN A 28 0.41 8.22 16.01
C GLN A 28 1.65 7.67 16.72
N GLU A 29 1.49 6.72 17.65
CA GLU A 29 2.59 6.04 18.32
C GLU A 29 3.45 5.24 17.32
N ILE A 30 2.83 4.50 16.38
CA ILE A 30 3.54 3.80 15.31
C ILE A 30 4.37 4.78 14.46
N GLN A 31 3.78 5.91 14.08
CA GLN A 31 4.47 6.93 13.28
C GLN A 31 5.62 7.59 14.06
N ALA A 32 5.46 7.78 15.36
CA ALA A 32 6.52 8.28 16.24
C ALA A 32 7.64 7.25 16.39
N ALA A 33 7.30 5.99 16.66
CA ALA A 33 8.26 4.89 16.76
C ALA A 33 9.05 4.67 15.47
N ALA A 34 8.42 4.86 14.30
CA ALA A 34 9.08 4.78 13.00
C ALA A 34 10.21 5.81 12.83
N LYS A 35 10.09 6.99 13.42
CA LYS A 35 11.13 8.02 13.42
C LYS A 35 12.30 7.68 14.35
N VAL A 36 12.03 6.92 15.42
CA VAL A 36 13.06 6.47 16.37
C VAL A 36 13.84 5.29 15.80
N GLY A 37 13.18 4.35 15.13
CA GLY A 37 13.79 3.22 14.46
C GLY A 37 13.18 1.86 14.79
N LEU A 38 13.82 0.81 14.27
CA LEU A 38 13.31 -0.56 14.29
C LEU A 38 13.02 -1.07 15.71
N SER A 39 13.92 -0.80 16.66
CA SER A 39 13.78 -1.27 18.05
C SER A 39 12.52 -0.73 18.72
N ALA A 40 12.17 0.54 18.47
CA ALA A 40 10.96 1.14 19.00
C ALA A 40 9.69 0.53 18.37
N LEU A 41 9.71 0.28 17.06
CA LEU A 41 8.63 -0.41 16.36
C LEU A 41 8.42 -1.83 16.87
N MET A 42 9.50 -2.56 17.11
CA MET A 42 9.45 -3.93 17.66
C MET A 42 8.89 -3.95 19.09
N ALA A 43 9.31 -3.01 19.94
CA ALA A 43 8.79 -2.89 21.30
C ALA A 43 7.27 -2.61 21.28
N LEU A 44 6.80 -1.72 20.41
CA LEU A 44 5.39 -1.40 20.25
C LEU A 44 4.60 -2.62 19.73
N TRP A 45 5.13 -3.33 18.73
CA TRP A 45 4.51 -4.54 18.19
C TRP A 45 4.33 -5.62 19.27
N GLN A 46 5.42 -5.96 19.97
CA GLN A 46 5.42 -7.05 20.95
C GLN A 46 4.67 -6.70 22.25
N GLY A 47 4.78 -5.44 22.70
CA GLY A 47 4.23 -4.98 23.96
C GLY A 47 2.76 -4.62 23.91
N SER A 48 2.38 -3.79 22.96
CA SER A 48 1.06 -3.15 22.95
C SER A 48 0.11 -3.69 21.87
N ILE A 49 0.61 -4.03 20.68
CA ILE A 49 -0.27 -4.34 19.55
C ILE A 49 -0.56 -5.84 19.43
N ARG A 50 0.48 -6.69 19.44
CA ARG A 50 0.31 -8.13 19.25
C ARG A 50 -0.60 -8.83 20.26
N PRO A 51 -0.59 -8.47 21.56
CA PRO A 51 -1.43 -9.15 22.56
C PRO A 51 -2.92 -8.89 22.44
N GLN A 52 -3.34 -7.89 21.66
CA GLN A 52 -4.72 -7.43 21.59
C GLN A 52 -5.24 -7.35 20.16
N ARG A 53 -6.57 -7.41 20.02
CA ARG A 53 -7.22 -7.16 18.74
C ARG A 53 -7.41 -5.64 18.56
N HIS A 54 -6.91 -5.12 17.42
CA HIS A 54 -7.08 -3.73 17.04
C HIS A 54 -7.88 -3.59 15.74
N GLN A 55 -8.25 -2.35 15.40
CA GLN A 55 -8.85 -2.02 14.12
C GLN A 55 -7.86 -2.28 12.97
N PRO A 56 -8.35 -2.58 11.76
CA PRO A 56 -7.50 -2.99 10.63
C PRO A 56 -6.44 -1.94 10.27
N GLU A 57 -6.71 -0.66 10.48
CA GLU A 57 -5.80 0.45 10.17
C GLU A 57 -4.50 0.39 11.00
N VAL A 58 -4.56 -0.14 12.22
CA VAL A 58 -3.38 -0.31 13.08
C VAL A 58 -2.43 -1.34 12.46
N TYR A 59 -2.95 -2.50 12.03
CA TYR A 59 -2.14 -3.53 11.36
C TYR A 59 -1.62 -3.08 10.00
N GLN A 60 -2.45 -2.34 9.24
CA GLN A 60 -2.05 -1.77 7.95
C GLN A 60 -0.89 -0.80 8.11
N THR A 61 -1.01 0.16 9.05
CA THR A 61 0.01 1.17 9.29
C THR A 61 1.31 0.53 9.78
N LEU A 62 1.24 -0.36 10.77
CA LEU A 62 2.43 -1.00 11.31
C LEU A 62 3.10 -1.92 10.28
N GLY A 63 2.32 -2.71 9.53
CA GLY A 63 2.82 -3.56 8.46
C GLY A 63 3.52 -2.76 7.37
N ASP A 64 2.91 -1.64 6.93
CA ASP A 64 3.48 -0.76 5.90
C ASP A 64 4.79 -0.11 6.38
N VAL A 65 4.84 0.34 7.64
CA VAL A 65 6.06 0.92 8.23
C VAL A 65 7.19 -0.10 8.29
N PHE A 66 6.94 -1.36 8.68
CA PHE A 66 7.96 -2.41 8.63
C PHE A 66 8.42 -2.71 7.20
N LEU A 67 7.51 -2.71 6.24
CA LEU A 67 7.86 -2.85 4.82
C LEU A 67 8.73 -1.69 4.33
N LEU A 68 8.44 -0.45 4.73
CA LEU A 68 9.25 0.72 4.39
C LEU A 68 10.63 0.68 5.08
N ALA A 69 10.70 0.14 6.29
CA ALA A 69 11.96 -0.06 7.02
C ALA A 69 12.83 -1.19 6.44
N GLY A 70 12.35 -1.92 5.43
CA GLY A 70 13.09 -3.04 4.84
C GLY A 70 12.97 -4.36 5.59
N GLU A 71 11.96 -4.49 6.45
CA GLU A 71 11.71 -5.66 7.31
C GLU A 71 10.46 -6.44 6.84
N PRO A 72 10.49 -7.07 5.64
CA PRO A 72 9.31 -7.70 5.07
C PRO A 72 8.79 -8.90 5.86
N LEU A 73 9.65 -9.63 6.56
CA LEU A 73 9.24 -10.77 7.37
C LEU A 73 8.45 -10.33 8.60
N ILE A 74 8.89 -9.25 9.26
CA ILE A 74 8.17 -8.69 10.41
C ILE A 74 6.85 -8.06 9.93
N GLY A 75 6.88 -7.34 8.80
CA GLY A 75 5.67 -6.82 8.16
C GLY A 75 4.67 -7.92 7.84
N TYR A 76 5.16 -9.09 7.36
CA TYR A 76 4.32 -10.27 7.13
C TYR A 76 3.64 -10.74 8.43
N ASP A 77 4.39 -10.89 9.54
CA ASP A 77 3.84 -11.36 10.81
C ASP A 77 2.74 -10.43 11.34
N VAL A 78 2.96 -9.11 11.28
CA VAL A 78 1.96 -8.09 11.65
C VAL A 78 0.69 -8.21 10.82
N LEU A 79 0.86 -8.29 9.50
CA LEU A 79 -0.27 -8.34 8.56
C LEU A 79 -1.01 -9.69 8.60
N ALA A 80 -0.30 -10.79 8.85
CA ALA A 80 -0.87 -12.11 9.05
C ALA A 80 -1.71 -12.15 10.35
N GLU A 81 -1.26 -11.51 11.41
CA GLU A 81 -2.04 -11.36 12.63
C GLU A 81 -3.31 -10.53 12.38
N GLY A 82 -3.18 -9.38 11.73
CA GLY A 82 -4.33 -8.55 11.35
C GLY A 82 -5.33 -9.29 10.46
N ARG A 83 -4.86 -10.14 9.54
CA ARG A 83 -5.71 -10.95 8.66
C ARG A 83 -6.57 -11.96 9.43
N LYS A 84 -6.13 -12.47 10.58
CA LYS A 84 -6.94 -13.39 11.41
C LYS A 84 -8.23 -12.70 11.88
N TYR A 85 -8.15 -11.43 12.23
CA TYR A 85 -9.29 -10.64 12.70
C TYR A 85 -10.08 -10.00 11.56
N TRP A 86 -9.40 -9.67 10.45
CA TRP A 86 -9.94 -8.91 9.31
C TRP A 86 -9.65 -9.64 7.97
N PRO A 87 -10.15 -10.89 7.79
CA PRO A 87 -9.75 -11.75 6.66
C PRO A 87 -10.13 -11.18 5.30
N GLN A 88 -11.18 -10.35 5.24
CA GLN A 88 -11.65 -9.72 3.99
C GLN A 88 -11.13 -8.30 3.77
N ASN A 89 -10.31 -7.77 4.68
CA ASN A 89 -9.76 -6.43 4.50
C ASN A 89 -8.78 -6.41 3.32
N LEU A 90 -9.15 -5.69 2.27
CA LEU A 90 -8.39 -5.62 1.03
C LEU A 90 -6.96 -5.10 1.26
N ARG A 91 -6.82 -4.01 2.03
CA ARG A 91 -5.51 -3.38 2.23
C ARG A 91 -4.54 -4.29 2.99
N ILE A 92 -5.00 -4.99 4.03
CA ILE A 92 -4.18 -5.98 4.74
C ILE A 92 -3.71 -7.06 3.78
N ARG A 93 -4.59 -7.59 2.92
CA ARG A 93 -4.24 -8.64 1.94
C ARG A 93 -3.27 -8.14 0.88
N GLN A 94 -3.41 -6.89 0.41
CA GLN A 94 -2.46 -6.26 -0.52
C GLN A 94 -1.07 -6.10 0.11
N LEU A 95 -0.99 -5.56 1.33
CA LEU A 95 0.26 -5.40 2.04
C LEU A 95 0.91 -6.75 2.38
N LEU A 96 0.11 -7.77 2.72
CA LEU A 96 0.59 -9.13 2.93
C LEU A 96 1.23 -9.71 1.66
N ALA A 97 0.60 -9.51 0.50
CA ALA A 97 1.18 -9.91 -0.77
C ALA A 97 2.48 -9.14 -1.07
N LEU A 98 2.54 -7.85 -0.73
CA LEU A 98 3.77 -7.06 -0.86
C LEU A 98 4.89 -7.57 0.07
N ALA A 99 4.54 -7.94 1.30
CA ALA A 99 5.48 -8.53 2.26
C ALA A 99 6.05 -9.85 1.72
N LEU A 100 5.20 -10.73 1.21
CA LEU A 100 5.60 -11.99 0.55
C LEU A 100 6.53 -11.73 -0.63
N ALA A 101 6.20 -10.78 -1.52
CA ALA A 101 7.04 -10.46 -2.67
C ALA A 101 8.43 -9.95 -2.25
N ARG A 102 8.48 -9.07 -1.25
CA ARG A 102 9.74 -8.50 -0.73
C ARG A 102 10.59 -9.49 0.06
N SER A 103 9.97 -10.52 0.65
CA SER A 103 10.69 -11.62 1.32
C SER A 103 11.18 -12.71 0.37
N GLY A 104 10.94 -12.57 -0.94
CA GLY A 104 11.32 -13.54 -1.96
C GLY A 104 10.26 -14.61 -2.26
N ALA A 105 9.16 -14.65 -1.53
CA ALA A 105 8.04 -15.58 -1.78
C ALA A 105 7.14 -15.08 -2.92
N THR A 106 7.74 -14.73 -4.07
CA THR A 106 7.08 -14.06 -5.20
C THR A 106 5.90 -14.87 -5.77
N ILE A 107 6.02 -16.20 -5.82
CA ILE A 107 4.93 -17.07 -6.30
C ILE A 107 3.71 -16.97 -5.39
N SER A 108 3.91 -17.05 -4.07
CA SER A 108 2.82 -16.95 -3.09
C SER A 108 2.15 -15.58 -3.13
N ALA A 109 2.94 -14.51 -3.29
CA ALA A 109 2.45 -13.15 -3.49
C ALA A 109 1.59 -13.05 -4.76
N ASN A 110 2.06 -13.61 -5.87
CA ASN A 110 1.36 -13.60 -7.15
C ASN A 110 0.02 -14.33 -7.08
N LEU A 111 -0.04 -15.50 -6.45
CA LEU A 111 -1.27 -16.26 -6.25
C LEU A 111 -2.30 -15.47 -5.43
N LEU A 112 -1.89 -14.88 -4.30
CA LEU A 112 -2.77 -14.07 -3.47
C LEU A 112 -3.32 -12.85 -4.24
N LEU A 113 -2.47 -12.19 -5.04
CA LEU A 113 -2.90 -11.04 -5.85
C LEU A 113 -3.84 -11.44 -7.00
N GLN A 114 -3.65 -12.61 -7.59
CA GLN A 114 -4.61 -13.14 -8.59
C GLN A 114 -6.00 -13.37 -7.99
N GLU A 115 -6.09 -13.85 -6.74
CA GLU A 115 -7.37 -13.96 -6.03
C GLU A 115 -8.00 -12.58 -5.83
N LEU A 116 -7.22 -11.60 -5.36
CA LEU A 116 -7.71 -10.23 -5.16
C LEU A 116 -8.20 -9.58 -6.46
N VAL A 117 -7.52 -9.81 -7.58
CA VAL A 117 -7.97 -9.30 -8.89
C VAL A 117 -9.28 -9.96 -9.33
N LYS A 118 -9.51 -11.23 -9.03
CA LYS A 118 -10.80 -11.89 -9.31
C LYS A 118 -11.94 -11.26 -8.51
N GLU A 119 -11.68 -10.91 -7.24
CA GLU A 119 -12.67 -10.26 -6.37
C GLU A 119 -12.93 -8.80 -6.77
N GLN A 120 -11.87 -8.06 -7.13
CA GLN A 120 -11.93 -6.64 -7.49
C GLN A 120 -11.09 -6.34 -8.76
N PRO A 121 -11.64 -6.66 -9.95
CA PRO A 121 -10.88 -6.58 -11.22
C PRO A 121 -10.42 -5.18 -11.63
N ARG A 122 -10.98 -4.14 -11.03
CA ARG A 122 -10.66 -2.73 -11.35
C ARG A 122 -9.98 -2.00 -10.20
N ASN A 123 -9.33 -2.72 -9.29
CA ASN A 123 -8.52 -2.10 -8.25
C ASN A 123 -7.10 -1.85 -8.79
N GLU A 124 -6.75 -0.58 -8.97
CA GLU A 124 -5.45 -0.16 -9.55
C GLU A 124 -4.27 -0.66 -8.74
N GLU A 125 -4.29 -0.51 -7.43
CA GLU A 125 -3.21 -0.95 -6.53
C GLU A 125 -2.98 -2.47 -6.66
N THR A 126 -4.04 -3.27 -6.64
CA THR A 126 -3.94 -4.73 -6.77
C THR A 126 -3.36 -5.13 -8.13
N LEU A 127 -3.81 -4.50 -9.21
CA LEU A 127 -3.29 -4.74 -10.56
C LEU A 127 -1.81 -4.34 -10.66
N GLY A 128 -1.42 -3.21 -10.07
CA GLY A 128 -0.03 -2.75 -10.04
C GLY A 128 0.89 -3.70 -9.26
N LEU A 129 0.43 -4.18 -8.10
CA LEU A 129 1.16 -5.18 -7.32
C LEU A 129 1.29 -6.51 -8.06
N LEU A 130 0.22 -6.97 -8.72
CA LEU A 130 0.25 -8.19 -9.53
C LEU A 130 1.21 -8.04 -10.72
N ALA A 131 1.19 -6.90 -11.41
CA ALA A 131 2.13 -6.60 -12.48
C ALA A 131 3.58 -6.65 -11.99
N ARG A 132 3.87 -6.11 -10.81
CA ARG A 132 5.18 -6.15 -10.18
C ARG A 132 5.63 -7.59 -9.91
N THR A 133 4.78 -8.45 -9.34
CA THR A 133 5.16 -9.85 -9.10
C THR A 133 5.44 -10.60 -10.41
N HIS A 134 4.72 -10.32 -11.49
CA HIS A 134 5.05 -10.86 -12.81
C HIS A 134 6.37 -10.32 -13.35
N LYS A 135 6.72 -9.06 -13.12
CA LYS A 135 8.03 -8.51 -13.45
C LYS A 135 9.15 -9.23 -12.69
N ASP A 136 8.95 -9.49 -11.39
CA ASP A 136 9.93 -10.20 -10.58
C ASP A 136 10.09 -11.67 -11.06
N LEU A 137 8.99 -12.37 -11.38
CA LEU A 137 9.00 -13.71 -11.96
C LEU A 137 9.67 -13.75 -13.35
N TRP A 138 9.50 -12.70 -14.17
CA TRP A 138 10.22 -12.56 -15.45
C TRP A 138 11.72 -12.50 -15.24
N ILE A 139 12.19 -11.72 -14.25
CA ILE A 139 13.63 -11.61 -13.94
C ILE A 139 14.19 -12.94 -13.43
N GLN A 140 13.42 -13.68 -12.63
CA GLN A 140 13.81 -14.95 -12.02
C GLN A 140 13.75 -16.14 -12.99
N ALA A 141 12.96 -16.02 -14.06
CA ALA A 141 12.74 -17.12 -15.00
C ALA A 141 13.99 -17.42 -15.83
N THR A 142 14.36 -18.69 -15.92
CA THR A 142 15.45 -19.19 -16.78
C THR A 142 14.98 -19.65 -18.15
N ALA A 143 13.75 -20.18 -18.24
CA ALA A 143 13.17 -20.64 -19.50
C ALA A 143 12.59 -19.46 -20.29
N THR A 144 12.98 -19.37 -21.59
CA THR A 144 12.53 -18.30 -22.49
C THR A 144 11.00 -18.19 -22.61
N ALA A 145 10.28 -19.31 -22.61
CA ALA A 145 8.82 -19.30 -22.65
C ALA A 145 8.21 -18.65 -21.42
N SER A 146 8.73 -18.96 -20.22
CA SER A 146 8.32 -18.37 -18.96
C SER A 146 8.65 -16.88 -18.91
N GLN A 147 9.85 -16.48 -19.36
CA GLN A 147 10.24 -15.08 -19.47
C GLN A 147 9.25 -14.28 -20.33
N ARG A 148 8.96 -14.78 -21.55
CA ARG A 148 8.00 -14.13 -22.46
C ARG A 148 6.60 -14.02 -21.86
N LEU A 149 6.15 -15.08 -21.17
CA LEU A 149 4.84 -15.09 -20.50
C LEU A 149 4.76 -14.00 -19.43
N HIS A 150 5.72 -14.01 -18.48
CA HIS A 150 5.68 -13.09 -17.36
C HIS A 150 5.93 -11.64 -17.79
N LEU A 151 6.79 -11.36 -18.76
CA LEU A 151 6.96 -10.04 -19.34
C LEU A 151 5.66 -9.52 -19.96
N ARG A 152 4.94 -10.38 -20.70
CA ARG A 152 3.64 -10.02 -21.29
C ARG A 152 2.60 -9.70 -20.23
N LEU A 153 2.49 -10.55 -19.19
CA LEU A 153 1.54 -10.36 -18.10
C LEU A 153 1.83 -9.10 -17.28
N ALA A 154 3.11 -8.84 -16.98
CA ALA A 154 3.52 -7.61 -16.31
C ALA A 154 3.07 -6.38 -17.11
N ALA A 155 3.34 -6.34 -18.42
CA ALA A 155 2.92 -5.24 -19.28
C ALA A 155 1.40 -5.08 -19.32
N GLN A 156 0.66 -6.17 -19.43
CA GLN A 156 -0.79 -6.16 -19.48
C GLN A 156 -1.41 -5.58 -18.19
N TYR A 157 -0.97 -6.05 -17.02
CA TYR A 157 -1.51 -5.60 -15.75
C TYR A 157 -1.10 -4.16 -15.40
N TYR A 158 0.13 -3.74 -15.71
CA TYR A 158 0.52 -2.33 -15.56
C TYR A 158 -0.30 -1.43 -16.48
N GLN A 159 -0.57 -1.85 -17.72
CA GLN A 159 -1.41 -1.10 -18.66
C GLN A 159 -2.86 -0.98 -18.14
N GLN A 160 -3.43 -2.07 -17.61
CA GLN A 160 -4.77 -2.05 -17.01
C GLN A 160 -4.82 -1.11 -15.79
N ALA A 161 -3.84 -1.20 -14.89
CA ALA A 161 -3.73 -0.32 -13.74
C ALA A 161 -3.65 1.16 -14.16
N TYR A 162 -2.80 1.47 -15.16
CA TYR A 162 -2.68 2.83 -15.70
C TYR A 162 -3.96 3.37 -16.31
N GLN A 163 -4.76 2.53 -16.95
CA GLN A 163 -6.03 2.94 -17.55
C GLN A 163 -7.08 3.36 -16.52
N ILE A 164 -6.95 2.93 -15.25
CA ILE A 164 -7.91 3.23 -14.20
C ILE A 164 -7.72 4.64 -13.66
N ASN A 165 -6.52 5.04 -13.26
CA ASN A 165 -6.27 6.33 -12.62
C ASN A 165 -5.13 7.15 -13.24
N GLN A 166 -4.44 6.63 -14.25
CA GLN A 166 -3.35 7.29 -14.96
C GLN A 166 -2.20 7.74 -14.02
N SER A 167 -1.89 6.94 -12.98
CA SER A 167 -0.80 7.26 -12.08
C SER A 167 0.55 7.22 -12.79
N ILE A 168 1.48 8.10 -12.37
CA ILE A 168 2.84 8.17 -12.94
C ILE A 168 3.56 6.83 -12.75
N TRP A 169 3.40 6.22 -11.59
CA TRP A 169 4.07 4.96 -11.26
C TRP A 169 3.65 3.81 -12.20
N THR A 170 2.34 3.61 -12.38
CA THR A 170 1.83 2.56 -13.28
C THR A 170 2.15 2.88 -14.74
N GLY A 171 2.11 4.16 -15.14
CA GLY A 171 2.44 4.62 -16.48
C GLY A 171 3.90 4.34 -16.87
N ILE A 172 4.85 4.71 -16.01
CA ILE A 172 6.28 4.45 -16.26
C ILE A 172 6.55 2.94 -16.37
N ASN A 173 5.97 2.13 -15.46
CA ASN A 173 6.17 0.68 -15.51
C ASN A 173 5.52 0.07 -16.76
N ALA A 174 4.32 0.50 -17.15
CA ALA A 174 3.68 0.04 -18.38
C ALA A 174 4.53 0.36 -19.62
N ALA A 175 5.04 1.59 -19.70
CA ALA A 175 5.94 2.02 -20.77
C ALA A 175 7.21 1.17 -20.83
N THR A 176 7.87 0.96 -19.69
CA THR A 176 9.07 0.14 -19.59
C THR A 176 8.83 -1.30 -20.06
N MET A 177 7.73 -1.92 -19.62
CA MET A 177 7.39 -3.28 -20.03
C MET A 177 7.05 -3.37 -21.53
N ALA A 178 6.41 -2.35 -22.10
CA ALA A 178 6.12 -2.29 -23.53
C ALA A 178 7.41 -2.18 -24.38
N LEU A 179 8.36 -1.35 -23.95
CA LEU A 179 9.67 -1.23 -24.59
C LEU A 179 10.44 -2.57 -24.59
N LEU A 180 10.46 -3.24 -23.44
CA LEU A 180 11.13 -4.55 -23.30
C LEU A 180 10.49 -5.65 -24.17
N GLN A 181 9.21 -5.49 -24.53
CA GLN A 181 8.55 -6.36 -25.51
C GLN A 181 8.80 -5.98 -26.98
N GLY A 182 9.53 -4.91 -27.25
CA GLY A 182 9.70 -4.38 -28.60
C GLY A 182 8.41 -3.73 -29.18
N LYS A 183 7.53 -3.23 -28.33
CA LYS A 183 6.23 -2.65 -28.71
C LYS A 183 6.10 -1.17 -28.28
N PRO A 184 6.95 -0.26 -28.74
CA PRO A 184 6.90 1.15 -28.34
C PRO A 184 5.60 1.86 -28.73
N SER A 185 4.87 1.37 -29.73
CA SER A 185 3.58 1.91 -30.17
C SER A 185 2.45 1.77 -29.13
N MET A 186 2.64 0.94 -28.09
CA MET A 186 1.71 0.85 -26.96
C MET A 186 1.88 1.97 -25.92
N LEU A 187 2.90 2.81 -26.06
CA LEU A 187 3.15 3.96 -25.20
C LEU A 187 2.11 5.04 -25.51
N LYS A 188 1.04 5.09 -24.74
CA LYS A 188 0.19 6.28 -24.72
C LYS A 188 0.98 7.41 -24.06
N PRO A 189 1.03 8.62 -24.65
CA PRO A 189 1.70 9.76 -24.02
C PRO A 189 1.10 10.02 -22.63
N LEU A 190 1.97 10.37 -21.68
CA LEU A 190 1.52 10.84 -20.36
C LEU A 190 0.57 12.02 -20.55
N PRO A 191 -0.52 12.12 -19.77
CA PRO A 191 -1.43 13.26 -19.84
C PRO A 191 -0.65 14.57 -19.73
N SER A 192 -1.04 15.58 -20.50
CA SER A 192 -0.36 16.88 -20.59
C SER A 192 -0.14 17.60 -19.25
N ARG A 193 -0.95 17.26 -18.23
CA ARG A 193 -0.78 17.76 -16.85
C ARG A 193 0.58 17.41 -16.20
N TYR A 194 1.31 16.42 -16.74
CA TYR A 194 2.61 16.00 -16.23
C TYR A 194 3.78 16.38 -17.14
N ALA A 195 3.50 16.88 -18.36
CA ALA A 195 4.54 17.23 -19.33
C ALA A 195 5.34 18.48 -18.93
N ALA A 196 4.79 19.35 -18.07
CA ALA A 196 5.44 20.58 -17.67
C ALA A 196 6.46 20.43 -16.52
N SER A 197 6.46 19.34 -15.77
CA SER A 197 7.31 19.15 -14.59
C SER A 197 8.62 18.39 -14.83
N VAL A 198 8.80 17.80 -16.01
CA VAL A 198 9.95 16.91 -16.31
C VAL A 198 11.10 17.64 -17.00
N TRP A 199 10.92 18.89 -17.47
CA TRP A 199 11.92 19.63 -18.25
C TRP A 199 12.52 20.86 -17.57
N CYS A 200 12.28 21.06 -16.25
CA CYS A 200 12.92 22.11 -15.46
C CYS A 200 13.57 21.52 -14.21
N SER A 201 14.67 20.84 -14.37
CA SER A 201 15.68 20.59 -13.32
C SER A 201 17.03 20.35 -13.98
#